data_8d506c83bdd63cf7faa443a63b37849d
#
_entry.id   8d506c83bdd63cf7faa443a63b37849d
#
_cell.length_a   1.000
_cell.length_b   1.000
_cell.length_c   1.000
_cell.angle_alpha   90.00
_cell.angle_beta   90.00
_cell.angle_gamma   90.00
#
_symmetry.space_group_name_H-M   'P 1'
#
loop_
_entity.id
_entity.type
_entity.pdbx_description
1 polymer ?
#
loop_
_entity_poly.entity_id
_entity_poly.type
_entity_poly.pdbx_seq_one_letter_code
_entity_poly.pdbx_strand_id
1 'polypeptide(L)'
;EPVKSKTRKIEFIGDSITCGYGDEGSLEGVFNTAEENPWEAYAAKTARALDADFNLISWSGIGIISSYTEEDVPNDSWLMPSLYKYTDKAMDLTLGNKKPQLWDNKSFIPDCIVINLGTNDHSYVKNIAERAESFGRSYNAFVRQVHESNPSTKILCTLGVMGQDLCNQIEKQVALLSDDGLKDVYYLKFDIQDEKDGLGTYWHPSLATHAKMAVKLEQKIREIMNW
;
A
#
# COMPACT_ATOMS: atom_id res chain seq x y z
N GLU A 1 -3.90 12.77 28.14
CA GLU A 1 -5.24 13.20 27.69
C GLU A 1 -5.42 12.81 26.21
N PRO A 2 -6.63 12.42 25.77
CA PRO A 2 -6.88 12.16 24.38
C PRO A 2 -6.64 13.41 23.53
N VAL A 3 -5.94 13.25 22.42
CA VAL A 3 -5.73 14.32 21.46
C VAL A 3 -6.98 14.44 20.57
N LYS A 4 -7.38 15.67 20.24
CA LYS A 4 -8.51 15.91 19.33
C LYS A 4 -8.16 15.35 17.93
N SER A 5 -9.08 14.57 17.36
CA SER A 5 -8.95 14.09 15.99
C SER A 5 -8.83 15.25 15.01
N LYS A 6 -7.98 15.07 14.00
CA LYS A 6 -7.81 16.01 12.90
C LYS A 6 -9.02 15.96 11.97
N THR A 7 -9.18 16.99 11.17
CA THR A 7 -10.28 17.08 10.19
C THR A 7 -10.02 16.24 8.94
N ARG A 8 -8.75 16.03 8.59
CA ARG A 8 -8.32 15.22 7.44
C ARG A 8 -7.97 13.82 7.91
N LYS A 9 -8.36 12.81 7.13
CA LYS A 9 -8.10 11.40 7.43
C LYS A 9 -7.62 10.68 6.19
N ILE A 10 -6.52 9.95 6.31
CA ILE A 10 -5.94 9.19 5.21
C ILE A 10 -5.73 7.74 5.66
N GLU A 11 -6.14 6.79 4.83
CA GLU A 11 -5.82 5.39 5.01
C GLU A 11 -4.74 4.99 4.00
N PHE A 12 -3.75 4.22 4.44
CA PHE A 12 -2.70 3.69 3.57
C PHE A 12 -2.76 2.17 3.61
N ILE A 13 -2.94 1.57 2.45
CA ILE A 13 -2.95 0.12 2.25
C ILE A 13 -1.67 -0.24 1.51
N GLY A 14 -0.86 -1.13 2.09
CA GLY A 14 0.44 -1.44 1.49
C GLY A 14 1.12 -2.68 2.03
N ASP A 15 2.37 -2.79 1.66
CA ASP A 15 3.28 -3.90 2.00
C ASP A 15 4.42 -3.44 2.93
N SER A 16 5.58 -4.09 2.85
CA SER A 16 6.78 -3.76 3.61
C SER A 16 7.23 -2.31 3.46
N ILE A 17 7.01 -1.69 2.30
CA ILE A 17 7.36 -0.28 2.05
C ILE A 17 6.52 0.64 2.94
N THR A 18 5.25 0.30 3.15
CA THR A 18 4.36 1.04 4.05
C THR A 18 4.63 0.75 5.51
N CYS A 19 5.08 -0.47 5.85
CA CYS A 19 5.55 -0.84 7.18
C CYS A 19 6.83 -0.10 7.59
N GLY A 20 7.62 0.44 6.64
CA GLY A 20 8.95 0.97 6.91
C GLY A 20 9.99 -0.13 7.16
N TYR A 21 9.83 -1.30 6.52
CA TYR A 21 10.69 -2.46 6.71
C TYR A 21 12.15 -2.13 6.39
N GLY A 22 13.02 -2.23 7.40
CA GLY A 22 14.46 -2.02 7.27
C GLY A 22 14.88 -0.61 6.83
N ASP A 23 14.01 0.40 6.96
CA ASP A 23 14.26 1.77 6.52
C ASP A 23 15.33 2.50 7.35
N GLU A 24 15.56 2.05 8.60
CA GLU A 24 16.65 2.48 9.48
C GLU A 24 17.87 1.54 9.44
N GLY A 25 17.79 0.47 8.65
CA GLY A 25 18.87 -0.50 8.46
C GLY A 25 19.82 -0.15 7.31
N SER A 26 20.57 -1.14 6.86
CA SER A 26 21.47 -1.02 5.72
C SER A 26 21.33 -2.23 4.78
N LEU A 27 21.77 -2.05 3.52
CA LEU A 27 21.68 -3.11 2.50
C LEU A 27 22.36 -4.42 2.93
N GLU A 28 23.52 -4.33 3.60
CA GLU A 28 24.28 -5.50 4.06
C GLU A 28 23.78 -6.04 5.41
N GLY A 29 22.81 -5.35 6.02
CA GLY A 29 22.23 -5.74 7.31
C GLY A 29 21.32 -6.95 7.20
N VAL A 30 21.11 -7.61 8.33
CA VAL A 30 20.04 -8.59 8.50
C VAL A 30 18.89 -7.90 9.19
N PHE A 31 17.70 -7.97 8.59
CA PHE A 31 16.52 -7.33 9.16
C PHE A 31 16.29 -7.70 10.63
N ASN A 32 16.00 -6.70 11.41
CA ASN A 32 15.45 -6.85 12.75
C ASN A 32 14.34 -5.80 12.98
N THR A 33 13.45 -6.07 13.90
CA THR A 33 12.28 -5.21 14.14
C THR A 33 12.62 -3.81 14.66
N ALA A 34 13.84 -3.59 15.16
CA ALA A 34 14.30 -2.26 15.59
C ALA A 34 14.64 -1.35 14.39
N GLU A 35 14.74 -1.90 13.18
CA GLU A 35 15.01 -1.19 11.93
C GLU A 35 13.75 -0.97 11.09
N GLU A 36 12.58 -1.30 11.61
CA GLU A 36 11.28 -1.09 10.96
C GLU A 36 10.57 0.10 11.60
N ASN A 37 10.50 1.22 10.88
CA ASN A 37 9.93 2.45 11.41
C ASN A 37 8.82 3.04 10.54
N PRO A 38 7.56 2.58 10.70
CA PRO A 38 6.44 3.09 9.92
C PRO A 38 6.18 4.59 10.15
N TRP A 39 6.63 5.16 11.26
CA TRP A 39 6.51 6.59 11.53
C TRP A 39 7.41 7.44 10.60
N GLU A 40 8.56 6.93 10.22
CA GLU A 40 9.49 7.56 9.29
C GLU A 40 9.28 7.11 7.83
N ALA A 41 8.40 6.13 7.59
CA ALA A 41 8.02 5.73 6.24
C ALA A 41 7.16 6.79 5.53
N TYR A 42 7.09 6.70 4.21
CA TYR A 42 6.44 7.68 3.33
C TYR A 42 5.01 8.01 3.74
N ALA A 43 4.24 7.01 4.16
CA ALA A 43 2.82 7.14 4.49
C ALA A 43 2.59 8.08 5.69
N ALA A 44 3.24 7.80 6.82
CA ALA A 44 3.13 8.62 8.00
C ALA A 44 3.75 10.02 7.83
N LYS A 45 4.87 10.14 7.06
CA LYS A 45 5.44 11.45 6.69
C LYS A 45 4.43 12.29 5.90
N THR A 46 3.78 11.71 4.88
CA THR A 46 2.75 12.38 4.07
C THR A 46 1.57 12.83 4.93
N ALA A 47 1.05 11.96 5.80
CA ALA A 47 -0.07 12.28 6.66
C ALA A 47 0.26 13.46 7.60
N ARG A 48 1.46 13.47 8.21
CA ARG A 48 1.91 14.57 9.06
C ARG A 48 2.06 15.88 8.28
N ALA A 49 2.61 15.85 7.07
CA ALA A 49 2.76 17.03 6.22
C ALA A 49 1.39 17.62 5.79
N LEU A 50 0.36 16.78 5.67
CA LEU A 50 -1.01 17.18 5.35
C LEU A 50 -1.85 17.51 6.58
N ASP A 51 -1.29 17.45 7.78
CA ASP A 51 -2.02 17.59 9.05
C ASP A 51 -3.25 16.66 9.11
N ALA A 52 -3.05 15.38 8.79
CA ALA A 52 -4.10 14.35 8.76
C ALA A 52 -3.91 13.29 9.86
N ASP A 53 -5.02 12.78 10.40
CA ASP A 53 -5.02 11.47 11.08
C ASP A 53 -4.87 10.37 10.06
N PHE A 54 -4.28 9.23 10.43
CA PHE A 54 -4.05 8.16 9.47
C PHE A 54 -4.15 6.75 10.06
N ASN A 55 -4.54 5.80 9.22
CA ASN A 55 -4.43 4.37 9.43
C ASN A 55 -3.41 3.77 8.46
N LEU A 56 -2.62 2.81 8.95
CA LEU A 56 -1.76 1.97 8.12
C LEU A 56 -2.32 0.55 8.13
N ILE A 57 -2.71 0.04 6.96
CA ILE A 57 -3.14 -1.33 6.74
C ILE A 57 -2.08 -1.98 5.87
N SER A 58 -1.06 -2.52 6.50
CA SER A 58 0.12 -3.03 5.79
C SER A 58 0.66 -4.30 6.43
N TRP A 59 1.29 -5.13 5.59
CA TRP A 59 1.96 -6.35 6.00
C TRP A 59 3.13 -6.62 5.06
N SER A 60 4.32 -6.83 5.62
CA SER A 60 5.54 -7.10 4.84
C SER A 60 5.40 -8.37 4.02
N GLY A 61 5.74 -8.28 2.73
CA GLY A 61 5.66 -9.39 1.79
C GLY A 61 4.28 -9.61 1.14
N ILE A 62 3.21 -8.90 1.55
CA ILE A 62 1.86 -9.13 1.03
C ILE A 62 1.66 -8.62 -0.39
N GLY A 63 0.80 -9.30 -1.16
CA GLY A 63 0.37 -8.89 -2.49
C GLY A 63 -1.14 -8.99 -2.71
N ILE A 64 -1.53 -8.82 -3.96
CA ILE A 64 -2.93 -8.91 -4.45
C ILE A 64 -3.26 -10.31 -4.94
N ILE A 65 -2.39 -10.92 -5.75
CA ILE A 65 -2.54 -12.29 -6.28
C ILE A 65 -1.46 -13.22 -5.78
N SER A 66 -0.34 -12.67 -5.34
CA SER A 66 0.75 -13.42 -4.73
C SER A 66 1.48 -12.56 -3.72
N SER A 67 1.63 -13.04 -2.51
CA SER A 67 2.68 -12.56 -1.61
C SER A 67 4.05 -12.94 -2.18
N TYR A 68 5.12 -12.33 -1.64
CA TYR A 68 6.48 -12.60 -2.12
C TYR A 68 6.76 -14.10 -2.21
N THR A 69 7.33 -14.51 -3.33
CA THR A 69 7.75 -15.88 -3.57
C THR A 69 8.98 -15.94 -4.48
N GLU A 70 9.85 -16.88 -4.24
CA GLU A 70 10.96 -17.24 -5.14
C GLU A 70 10.55 -18.36 -6.12
N GLU A 71 9.45 -19.03 -5.81
CA GLU A 71 8.91 -20.13 -6.58
C GLU A 71 8.18 -19.65 -7.85
N ASP A 72 7.94 -20.56 -8.79
CA ASP A 72 7.15 -20.28 -10.00
C ASP A 72 5.65 -20.59 -9.82
N VAL A 73 5.21 -20.55 -8.57
CA VAL A 73 3.81 -20.68 -8.15
C VAL A 73 3.43 -19.50 -7.26
N PRO A 74 2.17 -19.06 -7.26
CA PRO A 74 1.77 -17.95 -6.41
C PRO A 74 1.79 -18.36 -4.94
N ASN A 75 2.20 -17.45 -4.06
CA ASN A 75 2.01 -17.56 -2.63
C ASN A 75 0.69 -16.87 -2.25
N ASP A 76 -0.38 -17.65 -2.17
CA ASP A 76 -1.74 -17.17 -1.88
C ASP A 76 -2.18 -17.38 -0.42
N SER A 77 -1.26 -17.77 0.45
CA SER A 77 -1.53 -18.02 1.88
C SER A 77 -2.19 -16.83 2.56
N TRP A 78 -1.68 -15.64 2.29
CA TRP A 78 -2.20 -14.37 2.77
C TRP A 78 -2.15 -13.33 1.66
N LEU A 79 -3.30 -12.77 1.30
CA LEU A 79 -3.43 -11.73 0.28
C LEU A 79 -4.22 -10.56 0.83
N MET A 80 -3.83 -9.34 0.52
CA MET A 80 -4.49 -8.13 1.02
C MET A 80 -6.01 -8.13 0.78
N PRO A 81 -6.55 -8.52 -0.40
CA PRO A 81 -8.00 -8.57 -0.61
C PRO A 81 -8.75 -9.48 0.36
N SER A 82 -8.09 -10.53 0.86
CA SER A 82 -8.69 -11.46 1.82
C SER A 82 -8.65 -10.97 3.27
N LEU A 83 -7.82 -9.96 3.56
CA LEU A 83 -7.61 -9.42 4.91
C LEU A 83 -8.31 -8.09 5.14
N TYR A 84 -8.40 -7.24 4.12
CA TYR A 84 -8.78 -5.82 4.21
C TYR A 84 -10.07 -5.55 5.00
N LYS A 85 -11.07 -6.43 4.88
CA LYS A 85 -12.37 -6.24 5.56
C LYS A 85 -12.40 -6.64 7.03
N TYR A 86 -11.29 -7.14 7.59
CA TYR A 86 -11.22 -7.62 8.97
C TYR A 86 -10.35 -6.72 9.83
N THR A 87 -10.61 -6.71 11.14
CA THR A 87 -9.77 -6.01 12.11
C THR A 87 -8.37 -6.62 12.19
N ASP A 88 -8.28 -7.93 12.42
CA ASP A 88 -7.05 -8.73 12.35
C ASP A 88 -7.41 -10.21 12.14
N LYS A 89 -7.71 -10.57 10.90
CA LYS A 89 -8.09 -11.95 10.56
C LYS A 89 -6.99 -12.97 10.90
N ALA A 90 -5.73 -12.60 10.70
CA ALA A 90 -4.63 -13.52 10.92
C ALA A 90 -4.49 -13.85 12.41
N MET A 91 -4.53 -12.85 13.27
CA MET A 91 -4.48 -13.04 14.73
C MET A 91 -5.71 -13.82 15.22
N ASP A 92 -6.91 -13.44 14.76
CA ASP A 92 -8.14 -14.15 15.10
C ASP A 92 -8.03 -15.65 14.82
N LEU A 93 -7.57 -16.03 13.62
CA LEU A 93 -7.41 -17.44 13.26
C LEU A 93 -6.31 -18.12 14.07
N THR A 94 -5.21 -17.44 14.36
CA THR A 94 -4.11 -17.95 15.21
C THR A 94 -4.59 -18.22 16.63
N LEU A 95 -5.48 -17.40 17.17
CA LEU A 95 -6.10 -17.58 18.48
C LEU A 95 -7.26 -18.59 18.46
N GLY A 96 -7.54 -19.23 17.32
CA GLY A 96 -8.59 -20.24 17.17
C GLY A 96 -9.99 -19.66 16.96
N ASN A 97 -10.12 -18.36 16.74
CA ASN A 97 -11.39 -17.73 16.42
C ASN A 97 -11.80 -18.06 14.98
N LYS A 98 -12.82 -18.94 14.82
CA LYS A 98 -13.32 -19.36 13.49
C LYS A 98 -14.15 -18.30 12.77
N LYS A 99 -14.47 -17.21 13.44
CA LYS A 99 -15.24 -16.08 12.88
C LYS A 99 -14.47 -14.78 13.14
N PRO A 100 -13.48 -14.46 12.30
CA PRO A 100 -12.71 -13.23 12.43
C PRO A 100 -13.60 -11.99 12.47
N GLN A 101 -13.22 -11.02 13.28
CA GLN A 101 -13.96 -9.79 13.48
C GLN A 101 -13.86 -8.89 12.24
N LEU A 102 -15.00 -8.50 11.69
CA LEU A 102 -15.05 -7.50 10.63
C LEU A 102 -14.67 -6.13 11.18
N TRP A 103 -13.96 -5.36 10.37
CA TRP A 103 -13.69 -3.95 10.65
C TRP A 103 -14.98 -3.14 10.56
N ASP A 104 -15.19 -2.25 11.52
CA ASP A 104 -16.27 -1.25 11.45
C ASP A 104 -15.76 0.01 10.72
N ASN A 105 -16.08 0.13 9.45
CA ASN A 105 -15.68 1.26 8.62
C ASN A 105 -16.18 2.63 9.16
N LYS A 106 -17.14 2.66 10.08
CA LYS A 106 -17.59 3.89 10.72
C LYS A 106 -16.61 4.39 11.78
N SER A 107 -15.72 3.54 12.29
CA SER A 107 -14.73 3.90 13.29
C SER A 107 -13.64 4.82 12.71
N PHE A 108 -13.36 4.71 11.43
CA PHE A 108 -12.44 5.58 10.70
C PHE A 108 -12.92 5.73 9.26
N ILE A 109 -13.42 6.91 8.91
CA ILE A 109 -13.89 7.23 7.56
C ILE A 109 -12.81 8.11 6.90
N PRO A 110 -11.98 7.56 6.00
CA PRO A 110 -10.93 8.32 5.33
C PRO A 110 -11.50 9.25 4.27
N ASP A 111 -10.88 10.43 4.10
CA ASP A 111 -11.13 11.32 2.95
C ASP A 111 -10.38 10.82 1.71
N CYS A 112 -9.21 10.22 1.92
CA CYS A 112 -8.37 9.65 0.87
C CYS A 112 -7.83 8.29 1.30
N ILE A 113 -7.81 7.32 0.38
CA ILE A 113 -7.14 6.03 0.54
C ILE A 113 -6.00 5.94 -0.46
N VAL A 114 -4.81 5.58 0.01
CA VAL A 114 -3.62 5.33 -0.82
C VAL A 114 -3.36 3.83 -0.85
N ILE A 115 -3.30 3.23 -2.05
CA ILE A 115 -2.97 1.81 -2.23
C ILE A 115 -1.59 1.73 -2.87
N ASN A 116 -0.62 1.15 -2.16
CA ASN A 116 0.73 0.90 -2.66
C ASN A 116 1.03 -0.60 -2.58
N LEU A 117 0.56 -1.34 -3.58
CA LEU A 117 0.67 -2.80 -3.67
C LEU A 117 1.00 -3.22 -5.10
N GLY A 118 1.73 -4.31 -5.25
CA GLY A 118 2.19 -4.87 -6.52
C GLY A 118 3.67 -5.24 -6.52
N THR A 119 4.47 -4.70 -5.61
CA THR A 119 5.90 -5.03 -5.49
C THR A 119 6.11 -6.53 -5.27
N ASN A 120 5.38 -7.12 -4.35
CA ASN A 120 5.48 -8.55 -4.04
C ASN A 120 4.85 -9.42 -5.13
N ASP A 121 3.75 -8.99 -5.73
CA ASP A 121 3.12 -9.67 -6.86
C ASP A 121 4.09 -9.86 -8.03
N HIS A 122 5.00 -8.90 -8.26
CA HIS A 122 5.99 -8.98 -9.33
C HIS A 122 6.92 -10.20 -9.17
N SER A 123 7.19 -10.65 -7.96
CA SER A 123 8.02 -11.85 -7.72
C SER A 123 7.44 -13.11 -8.38
N TYR A 124 6.11 -13.20 -8.46
CA TYR A 124 5.39 -14.26 -9.17
C TYR A 124 5.07 -13.89 -10.63
N VAL A 125 4.62 -12.65 -10.87
CA VAL A 125 4.21 -12.19 -12.20
C VAL A 125 5.39 -12.20 -13.16
N LYS A 126 6.55 -11.75 -12.70
CA LYS A 126 7.76 -11.63 -13.53
C LYS A 126 7.41 -10.85 -14.83
N ASN A 127 7.92 -11.26 -15.97
CA ASN A 127 7.62 -10.68 -17.28
C ASN A 127 6.58 -11.50 -18.07
N ILE A 128 5.68 -12.24 -17.40
CA ILE A 128 4.69 -13.09 -18.03
C ILE A 128 3.39 -12.29 -18.22
N ALA A 129 3.06 -11.98 -19.47
CA ALA A 129 1.94 -11.12 -19.84
C ALA A 129 0.59 -11.59 -19.24
N GLU A 130 0.31 -12.90 -19.29
CA GLU A 130 -0.92 -13.48 -18.76
C GLU A 130 -1.03 -13.28 -17.24
N ARG A 131 0.08 -13.42 -16.51
CA ARG A 131 0.13 -13.18 -15.05
C ARG A 131 -0.06 -11.70 -14.74
N ALA A 132 0.55 -10.81 -15.55
CA ALA A 132 0.37 -9.37 -15.41
C ALA A 132 -1.08 -8.94 -15.65
N GLU A 133 -1.76 -9.52 -16.63
CA GLU A 133 -3.19 -9.28 -16.86
C GLU A 133 -4.06 -9.82 -15.72
N SER A 134 -3.72 -11.00 -15.18
CA SER A 134 -4.40 -11.56 -14.00
C SER A 134 -4.25 -10.64 -12.78
N PHE A 135 -3.03 -10.15 -12.53
CA PHE A 135 -2.77 -9.14 -11.51
C PHE A 135 -3.66 -7.91 -11.73
N GLY A 136 -3.66 -7.35 -12.95
CA GLY A 136 -4.47 -6.17 -13.27
C GLY A 136 -5.96 -6.38 -12.95
N ARG A 137 -6.56 -7.50 -13.38
CA ARG A 137 -7.97 -7.81 -13.06
C ARG A 137 -8.24 -7.91 -11.57
N SER A 138 -7.34 -8.55 -10.83
CA SER A 138 -7.48 -8.71 -9.37
C SER A 138 -7.27 -7.39 -8.64
N TYR A 139 -6.35 -6.54 -9.12
CA TYR A 139 -6.15 -5.19 -8.62
C TYR A 139 -7.41 -4.33 -8.79
N ASN A 140 -8.03 -4.37 -9.98
CA ASN A 140 -9.31 -3.71 -10.27
C ASN A 140 -10.40 -4.16 -9.29
N ALA A 141 -10.54 -5.47 -9.09
CA ALA A 141 -11.51 -6.02 -8.15
C ALA A 141 -11.25 -5.56 -6.70
N PHE A 142 -9.98 -5.48 -6.30
CA PHE A 142 -9.62 -4.99 -4.97
C PHE A 142 -9.94 -3.50 -4.80
N VAL A 143 -9.65 -2.65 -5.78
CA VAL A 143 -10.03 -1.23 -5.74
C VAL A 143 -11.54 -1.06 -5.61
N ARG A 144 -12.35 -1.87 -6.31
CA ARG A 144 -13.82 -1.88 -6.13
C ARG A 144 -14.22 -2.29 -4.72
N GLN A 145 -13.60 -3.33 -4.16
CA GLN A 145 -13.84 -3.75 -2.77
C GLN A 145 -13.55 -2.62 -1.77
N VAL A 146 -12.45 -1.89 -1.96
CA VAL A 146 -12.08 -0.74 -1.13
C VAL A 146 -13.10 0.39 -1.28
N HIS A 147 -13.52 0.68 -2.51
CA HIS A 147 -14.55 1.69 -2.80
C HIS A 147 -15.91 1.32 -2.20
N GLU A 148 -16.34 0.06 -2.30
CA GLU A 148 -17.58 -0.41 -1.69
C GLU A 148 -17.59 -0.23 -0.17
N SER A 149 -16.44 -0.42 0.47
CA SER A 149 -16.26 -0.18 1.91
C SER A 149 -16.23 1.30 2.28
N ASN A 150 -15.85 2.17 1.33
CA ASN A 150 -15.61 3.60 1.53
C ASN A 150 -16.14 4.42 0.33
N PRO A 151 -17.46 4.47 0.08
CA PRO A 151 -18.04 4.95 -1.18
C PRO A 151 -17.86 6.46 -1.45
N SER A 152 -17.54 7.25 -0.44
CA SER A 152 -17.34 8.71 -0.57
C SER A 152 -15.86 9.11 -0.59
N THR A 153 -14.95 8.15 -0.60
CA THR A 153 -13.51 8.37 -0.45
C THR A 153 -12.81 8.37 -1.80
N LYS A 154 -11.86 9.28 -2.00
CA LYS A 154 -10.98 9.27 -3.16
C LYS A 154 -9.88 8.21 -2.97
N ILE A 155 -9.61 7.44 -4.02
CA ILE A 155 -8.61 6.36 -4.00
C ILE A 155 -7.44 6.75 -4.89
N LEU A 156 -6.23 6.71 -4.35
CA LEU A 156 -4.99 6.95 -5.07
C LEU A 156 -4.17 5.66 -5.15
N CYS A 157 -4.13 5.04 -6.31
CA CYS A 157 -3.34 3.86 -6.60
C CYS A 157 -1.89 4.25 -6.89
N THR A 158 -0.92 3.62 -6.24
CA THR A 158 0.51 3.93 -6.39
C THR A 158 1.35 2.69 -6.53
N LEU A 159 2.51 2.81 -7.18
CA LEU A 159 3.58 1.81 -7.22
C LEU A 159 4.87 2.46 -7.73
N GLY A 160 6.03 1.81 -7.57
CA GLY A 160 7.18 2.10 -8.42
C GLY A 160 8.52 2.27 -7.73
N VAL A 161 8.60 2.43 -6.41
CA VAL A 161 9.87 2.74 -5.74
C VAL A 161 10.89 1.60 -5.80
N MET A 162 10.47 0.34 -5.62
CA MET A 162 11.31 -0.86 -5.71
C MET A 162 11.22 -1.57 -7.06
N GLY A 163 10.49 -1.02 -8.04
CA GLY A 163 10.30 -1.57 -9.38
C GLY A 163 9.05 -1.01 -10.03
N GLN A 164 9.04 -0.95 -11.36
CA GLN A 164 7.96 -0.30 -12.11
C GLN A 164 7.24 -1.25 -13.09
N ASP A 165 7.54 -2.54 -13.03
CA ASP A 165 7.07 -3.53 -14.00
C ASP A 165 5.53 -3.64 -14.07
N LEU A 166 4.85 -3.51 -12.92
CA LEU A 166 3.40 -3.56 -12.85
C LEU A 166 2.73 -2.17 -12.88
N CYS A 167 3.49 -1.09 -12.96
CA CYS A 167 2.95 0.27 -13.00
C CYS A 167 1.96 0.47 -14.15
N ASN A 168 2.28 0.01 -15.35
CA ASN A 168 1.41 0.13 -16.52
C ASN A 168 0.09 -0.66 -16.36
N GLN A 169 0.12 -1.78 -15.63
CA GLN A 169 -1.10 -2.52 -15.35
C GLN A 169 -2.00 -1.76 -14.38
N ILE A 170 -1.45 -1.17 -13.32
CA ILE A 170 -2.23 -0.36 -12.38
C ILE A 170 -2.83 0.86 -13.08
N GLU A 171 -2.05 1.59 -13.86
CA GLU A 171 -2.51 2.76 -14.62
C GLU A 171 -3.66 2.38 -15.57
N LYS A 172 -3.51 1.26 -16.31
CA LYS A 172 -4.58 0.71 -17.16
C LYS A 172 -5.85 0.41 -16.37
N GLN A 173 -5.73 -0.19 -15.18
CA GLN A 173 -6.90 -0.52 -14.38
C GLN A 173 -7.58 0.73 -13.81
N VAL A 174 -6.83 1.74 -13.42
CA VAL A 174 -7.39 3.03 -12.98
C VAL A 174 -8.18 3.69 -14.12
N ALA A 175 -7.67 3.66 -15.35
CA ALA A 175 -8.41 4.16 -16.51
C ALA A 175 -9.72 3.39 -16.72
N LEU A 176 -9.69 2.04 -16.69
CA LEU A 176 -10.88 1.20 -16.81
C LEU A 176 -11.91 1.47 -15.70
N LEU A 177 -11.46 1.61 -14.44
CA LEU A 177 -12.34 1.96 -13.33
C LEU A 177 -13.03 3.31 -13.55
N SER A 178 -12.28 4.29 -14.06
CA SER A 178 -12.84 5.60 -14.41
C SER A 178 -13.86 5.52 -15.55
N ASP A 179 -13.59 4.72 -16.59
CA ASP A 179 -14.53 4.51 -17.71
C ASP A 179 -15.83 3.82 -17.23
N ASP A 180 -15.71 2.91 -16.27
CA ASP A 180 -16.85 2.23 -15.62
C ASP A 180 -17.60 3.10 -14.60
N GLY A 181 -17.21 4.37 -14.43
CA GLY A 181 -17.93 5.34 -13.60
C GLY A 181 -17.32 5.63 -12.23
N LEU A 182 -16.25 4.96 -11.81
CA LEU A 182 -15.51 5.28 -10.57
C LEU A 182 -14.55 6.45 -10.83
N LYS A 183 -15.06 7.68 -10.86
CA LYS A 183 -14.29 8.88 -11.23
C LYS A 183 -13.29 9.34 -10.17
N ASP A 184 -13.46 8.93 -8.92
CA ASP A 184 -12.62 9.32 -7.78
C ASP A 184 -11.47 8.32 -7.53
N VAL A 185 -10.98 7.66 -8.59
CA VAL A 185 -9.80 6.78 -8.57
C VAL A 185 -8.70 7.41 -9.41
N TYR A 186 -7.52 7.56 -8.83
CA TYR A 186 -6.37 8.26 -9.41
C TYR A 186 -5.14 7.37 -9.41
N TYR A 187 -4.15 7.72 -10.23
CA TYR A 187 -2.87 7.02 -10.30
C TYR A 187 -1.69 7.94 -10.04
N LEU A 188 -0.68 7.43 -9.34
CA LEU A 188 0.62 8.06 -9.15
C LEU A 188 1.72 7.01 -9.25
N LYS A 189 2.65 7.16 -10.18
CA LYS A 189 3.87 6.37 -10.25
C LYS A 189 4.98 7.01 -9.41
N PHE A 190 5.52 6.27 -8.43
CA PHE A 190 6.72 6.68 -7.73
C PHE A 190 7.97 6.56 -8.63
N ASP A 191 8.96 7.39 -8.37
CA ASP A 191 10.27 7.24 -8.96
C ASP A 191 10.97 6.04 -8.34
N ILE A 192 11.80 5.35 -9.14
CA ILE A 192 12.65 4.26 -8.61
C ILE A 192 13.63 4.86 -7.61
N GLN A 193 13.87 4.14 -6.52
CA GLN A 193 14.86 4.51 -5.53
C GLN A 193 16.26 4.64 -6.15
N ASP A 194 17.04 5.60 -5.68
CA ASP A 194 18.41 5.85 -6.12
C ASP A 194 19.39 5.36 -5.04
N GLU A 195 20.35 4.53 -5.40
CA GLU A 195 21.38 4.04 -4.49
C GLU A 195 22.18 5.18 -3.80
N LYS A 196 22.22 6.38 -4.41
CA LYS A 196 22.82 7.58 -3.80
C LYS A 196 22.09 8.05 -2.54
N ASP A 197 20.81 7.69 -2.39
CA ASP A 197 20.03 7.98 -1.19
C ASP A 197 20.27 6.94 -0.08
N GLY A 198 21.10 5.93 -0.35
CA GLY A 198 21.25 4.73 0.44
C GLY A 198 20.09 3.76 0.21
N LEU A 199 20.29 2.53 0.65
CA LEU A 199 19.26 1.48 0.65
C LEU A 199 19.12 0.94 2.07
N GLY A 200 17.88 0.68 2.47
CA GLY A 200 17.57 -0.06 3.68
C GLY A 200 17.83 -1.56 3.54
N THR A 201 17.54 -2.31 4.57
CA THR A 201 17.78 -3.75 4.62
C THR A 201 17.01 -4.46 3.51
N TYR A 202 17.66 -5.40 2.84
CA TYR A 202 17.08 -6.18 1.72
C TYR A 202 16.50 -5.30 0.60
N TRP A 203 17.25 -4.27 0.17
CA TRP A 203 16.89 -3.39 -0.93
C TRP A 203 15.65 -2.52 -0.69
N HIS A 204 15.15 -2.42 0.55
CA HIS A 204 14.03 -1.56 0.88
C HIS A 204 14.41 -0.07 0.80
N PRO A 205 13.43 0.83 0.65
CA PRO A 205 13.68 2.26 0.64
C PRO A 205 14.33 2.75 1.94
N SER A 206 15.38 3.56 1.81
CA SER A 206 15.97 4.28 2.94
C SER A 206 15.06 5.40 3.44
N LEU A 207 15.37 5.97 4.60
CA LEU A 207 14.68 7.16 5.13
C LEU A 207 14.71 8.34 4.13
N ALA A 208 15.79 8.50 3.34
CA ALA A 208 15.88 9.54 2.32
C ALA A 208 14.93 9.26 1.15
N THR A 209 14.82 8.03 0.70
CA THR A 209 13.86 7.61 -0.32
C THR A 209 12.42 7.80 0.17
N HIS A 210 12.11 7.38 1.39
CA HIS A 210 10.80 7.61 2.00
C HIS A 210 10.43 9.10 2.08
N ALA A 211 11.38 9.98 2.38
CA ALA A 211 11.14 11.42 2.38
C ALA A 211 10.79 11.95 0.98
N LYS A 212 11.46 11.50 -0.08
CA LYS A 212 11.16 11.85 -1.48
C LYS A 212 9.79 11.33 -1.91
N MET A 213 9.46 10.08 -1.56
CA MET A 213 8.12 9.52 -1.80
C MET A 213 7.03 10.36 -1.13
N ALA A 214 7.25 10.76 0.14
CA ALA A 214 6.29 11.55 0.89
C ALA A 214 6.02 12.91 0.24
N VAL A 215 7.05 13.62 -0.22
CA VAL A 215 6.89 14.91 -0.93
C VAL A 215 6.05 14.74 -2.20
N LYS A 216 6.35 13.73 -3.01
CA LYS A 216 5.62 13.45 -4.26
C LYS A 216 4.16 13.08 -3.99
N LEU A 217 3.92 12.26 -2.98
CA LEU A 217 2.59 11.82 -2.58
C LEU A 217 1.77 12.97 -1.99
N GLU A 218 2.38 13.80 -1.13
CA GLU A 218 1.75 15.00 -0.58
C GLU A 218 1.24 15.93 -1.68
N GLN A 219 2.07 16.23 -2.66
CA GLN A 219 1.70 17.08 -3.79
C GLN A 219 0.49 16.52 -4.55
N LYS A 220 0.49 15.20 -4.81
CA LYS A 220 -0.62 14.55 -5.51
C LYS A 220 -1.91 14.54 -4.68
N ILE A 221 -1.82 14.29 -3.38
CA ILE A 221 -3.00 14.33 -2.51
C ILE A 221 -3.55 15.76 -2.42
N ARG A 222 -2.70 16.79 -2.29
CA ARG A 222 -3.16 18.19 -2.32
C ARG A 222 -3.90 18.53 -3.61
N GLU A 223 -3.38 18.07 -4.77
CA GLU A 223 -4.02 18.27 -6.08
C GLU A 223 -5.43 17.65 -6.12
N ILE A 224 -5.55 16.35 -5.79
CA ILE A 224 -6.83 15.64 -5.92
C ILE A 224 -7.85 16.00 -4.86
N MET A 225 -7.39 16.39 -3.65
CA MET A 225 -8.25 16.73 -2.51
C MET A 225 -8.56 18.23 -2.40
N ASN A 226 -7.84 19.10 -3.11
CA ASN A 226 -7.87 20.56 -2.96
C ASN A 226 -7.52 21.00 -1.51
N TRP A 227 -6.48 20.42 -0.93
CA TRP A 227 -5.99 20.69 0.44
C TRP A 227 -4.85 21.69 0.51
#